data_b2ef0108d60467f3e7cd1a92a0993d75
#
_entry.id   b2ef0108d60467f3e7cd1a92a0993d75
#
_cell.length_a   1.000
_cell.length_b   1.000
_cell.length_c   1.000
_cell.angle_alpha   90.00
_cell.angle_beta   90.00
_cell.angle_gamma   90.00
#
_symmetry.space_group_name_H-M   'P 1'
#
loop_
_entity.id
_entity.type
_entity.pdbx_description
1 polymer ?
#
loop_
_entity_poly.entity_id
_entity_poly.type
_entity_poly.pdbx_seq_one_letter_code
_entity_poly.pdbx_strand_id
1 'polypeptide(L)'
;MLPFFVIPCWFVVMLYPDNFDVIVIGGGHAGTEASLAAARMGCCTLLLTHNIDTLGLMSCNPAIGGIGKSHLVREIDALGGAMAHAADKGGIQFRVLNSRKGPAVRATRAQADRALYKAAIRLTLENQPNLSIFQQSVDDLIIESGRVTGVITQMGLRFHGTTVVLTTGTFLGGKIHIGLENHAGGRAGDPPSISLAKR
;
A
#
# COMPACT_ATOMS: atom_id res chain seq x y z
N MET A 1 -11.87 -34.28 -46.05
CA MET A 1 -10.59 -33.80 -45.50
C MET A 1 -10.77 -32.31 -45.28
N LEU A 2 -11.19 -31.90 -44.05
CA LEU A 2 -11.46 -30.50 -43.69
C LEU A 2 -10.15 -29.87 -43.18
N PRO A 3 -9.80 -28.66 -43.60
CA PRO A 3 -8.57 -28.02 -43.14
C PRO A 3 -8.73 -27.59 -41.69
N PHE A 4 -7.82 -28.04 -40.83
CA PHE A 4 -7.64 -27.52 -39.46
C PHE A 4 -7.26 -26.04 -39.56
N PHE A 5 -8.17 -25.16 -39.17
CA PHE A 5 -7.83 -23.77 -38.87
C PHE A 5 -7.06 -23.72 -37.56
N VAL A 6 -5.76 -23.53 -37.66
CA VAL A 6 -4.92 -23.15 -36.51
C VAL A 6 -5.25 -21.71 -36.18
N ILE A 7 -6.01 -21.50 -35.12
CA ILE A 7 -6.22 -20.17 -34.55
C ILE A 7 -4.87 -19.72 -33.95
N PRO A 8 -4.25 -18.64 -34.43
CA PRO A 8 -3.04 -18.13 -33.83
C PRO A 8 -3.38 -17.68 -32.39
N CYS A 9 -2.73 -18.30 -31.42
CA CYS A 9 -2.77 -17.89 -30.04
C CYS A 9 -2.17 -16.46 -29.97
N TRP A 10 -3.01 -15.44 -29.93
CA TRP A 10 -2.58 -14.10 -29.66
C TRP A 10 -2.10 -14.10 -28.22
N PHE A 11 -0.80 -14.19 -28.03
CA PHE A 11 -0.18 -13.82 -26.78
C PHE A 11 -0.52 -12.35 -26.56
N VAL A 12 -1.48 -12.07 -25.67
CA VAL A 12 -1.60 -10.75 -25.07
C VAL A 12 -0.38 -10.61 -24.20
N VAL A 13 0.70 -10.11 -24.78
CA VAL A 13 1.85 -9.64 -24.02
C VAL A 13 1.30 -8.46 -23.24
N MET A 14 1.08 -8.63 -21.96
CA MET A 14 0.79 -7.55 -21.05
C MET A 14 2.06 -6.70 -20.99
N LEU A 15 2.14 -5.71 -21.88
CA LEU A 15 3.23 -4.74 -21.90
C LEU A 15 3.04 -3.86 -20.68
N TYR A 16 3.82 -4.13 -19.64
CA TYR A 16 4.01 -3.16 -18.56
C TYR A 16 4.64 -1.91 -19.19
N PRO A 17 4.24 -0.70 -18.78
CA PRO A 17 4.90 0.52 -19.22
C PRO A 17 6.40 0.42 -18.96
N ASP A 18 7.23 0.81 -19.91
CA ASP A 18 8.69 0.83 -19.74
C ASP A 18 9.11 1.78 -18.62
N ASN A 19 8.28 2.79 -18.33
CA ASN A 19 8.48 3.79 -17.29
C ASN A 19 7.17 4.15 -16.59
N PHE A 20 7.26 4.34 -15.28
CA PHE A 20 6.19 4.85 -14.44
C PHE A 20 6.47 6.30 -14.04
N ASP A 21 5.43 7.10 -13.83
CA ASP A 21 5.60 8.42 -13.22
C ASP A 21 5.90 8.28 -11.73
N VAL A 22 5.20 7.35 -11.07
CA VAL A 22 5.34 7.10 -9.62
C VAL A 22 5.41 5.60 -9.35
N ILE A 23 6.43 5.19 -8.60
CA ILE A 23 6.53 3.84 -8.03
C ILE A 23 6.37 3.93 -6.52
N VAL A 24 5.39 3.25 -5.97
CA VAL A 24 5.13 3.18 -4.53
C VAL A 24 5.55 1.82 -3.99
N ILE A 25 6.39 1.81 -2.96
CA ILE A 25 6.90 0.59 -2.32
C ILE A 25 6.18 0.38 -0.99
N GLY A 26 5.37 -0.67 -0.91
CA GLY A 26 4.65 -1.07 0.29
C GLY A 26 3.15 -0.85 0.22
N GLY A 27 2.37 -1.92 0.41
CA GLY A 27 0.90 -1.95 0.33
C GLY A 27 0.17 -1.67 1.67
N GLY A 28 0.83 -1.01 2.63
CA GLY A 28 0.21 -0.54 3.87
C GLY A 28 -0.66 0.70 3.66
N HIS A 29 -1.21 1.28 4.74
CA HIS A 29 -2.11 2.45 4.64
C HIS A 29 -1.45 3.65 3.93
N ALA A 30 -0.19 3.94 4.21
CA ALA A 30 0.52 5.04 3.56
C ALA A 30 0.70 4.79 2.05
N GLY A 31 1.07 3.57 1.67
CA GLY A 31 1.26 3.23 0.26
C GLY A 31 -0.04 3.16 -0.52
N THR A 32 -1.12 2.66 0.09
CA THR A 32 -2.43 2.66 -0.57
C THR A 32 -2.93 4.08 -0.83
N GLU A 33 -2.80 5.00 0.12
CA GLU A 33 -3.17 6.40 -0.08
C GLU A 33 -2.28 7.11 -1.09
N ALA A 34 -0.95 6.90 -1.02
CA ALA A 34 0.00 7.51 -1.94
C ALA A 34 -0.24 7.06 -3.40
N SER A 35 -0.44 5.75 -3.62
CA SER A 35 -0.68 5.21 -4.96
C SER A 35 -2.02 5.68 -5.54
N LEU A 36 -3.07 5.69 -4.74
CA LEU A 36 -4.38 6.21 -5.16
C LEU A 36 -4.32 7.70 -5.48
N ALA A 37 -3.62 8.50 -4.67
CA ALA A 37 -3.45 9.93 -4.91
C ALA A 37 -2.73 10.19 -6.23
N ALA A 38 -1.58 9.54 -6.47
CA ALA A 38 -0.82 9.70 -7.71
C ALA A 38 -1.66 9.28 -8.93
N ALA A 39 -2.32 8.13 -8.87
CA ALA A 39 -3.15 7.62 -9.97
C ALA A 39 -4.35 8.53 -10.26
N ARG A 40 -5.02 9.08 -9.23
CA ARG A 40 -6.12 10.07 -9.42
C ARG A 40 -5.64 11.36 -10.06
N MET A 41 -4.39 11.77 -9.84
CA MET A 41 -3.77 12.91 -10.52
C MET A 41 -3.41 12.63 -11.98
N GLY A 42 -3.65 11.41 -12.49
CA GLY A 42 -3.36 11.01 -13.87
C GLY A 42 -1.97 10.43 -14.07
N CYS A 43 -1.17 10.24 -12.98
CA CYS A 43 0.15 9.64 -13.08
C CYS A 43 0.05 8.13 -13.34
N CYS A 44 0.86 7.62 -14.28
CA CYS A 44 1.06 6.19 -14.46
C CYS A 44 1.78 5.63 -13.22
N THR A 45 1.05 4.92 -12.36
CA THR A 45 1.50 4.56 -11.01
C THR A 45 1.66 3.05 -10.87
N LEU A 46 2.75 2.62 -10.23
CA LEU A 46 3.00 1.24 -9.84
C LEU A 46 3.01 1.11 -8.32
N LEU A 47 2.19 0.22 -7.77
CA LEU A 47 2.25 -0.19 -6.37
C LEU A 47 2.92 -1.56 -6.26
N LEU A 48 4.06 -1.61 -5.62
CA LEU A 48 4.78 -2.86 -5.31
C LEU A 48 4.51 -3.29 -3.87
N THR A 49 4.07 -4.51 -3.69
CA THR A 49 3.82 -5.11 -2.38
C THR A 49 4.31 -6.54 -2.32
N HIS A 50 4.83 -6.97 -1.17
CA HIS A 50 5.25 -8.37 -0.98
C HIS A 50 4.07 -9.36 -1.02
N ASN A 51 2.86 -8.89 -0.67
CA ASN A 51 1.66 -9.72 -0.68
C ASN A 51 0.41 -8.87 -0.96
N ILE A 52 -0.28 -9.17 -2.05
CA ILE A 52 -1.53 -8.50 -2.46
C ILE A 52 -2.65 -8.76 -1.44
N ASP A 53 -2.68 -9.93 -0.84
CA ASP A 53 -3.72 -10.27 0.14
C ASP A 53 -3.61 -9.49 1.45
N THR A 54 -2.52 -8.75 1.65
CA THR A 54 -2.30 -7.91 2.84
C THR A 54 -2.42 -6.41 2.55
N LEU A 55 -2.89 -6.01 1.37
CA LEU A 55 -3.16 -4.61 1.03
C LEU A 55 -4.12 -3.99 2.05
N GLY A 56 -3.73 -2.86 2.64
CA GLY A 56 -4.53 -2.15 3.64
C GLY A 56 -4.75 -2.91 4.96
N LEU A 57 -4.00 -3.97 5.23
CA LEU A 57 -4.16 -4.76 6.45
C LEU A 57 -3.86 -3.95 7.72
N MET A 58 -4.80 -3.97 8.67
CA MET A 58 -4.62 -3.40 10.00
C MET A 58 -3.77 -4.32 10.87
N SER A 59 -2.54 -3.92 11.16
CA SER A 59 -1.56 -4.75 11.88
C SER A 59 -1.85 -4.88 13.39
N CYS A 60 -2.45 -3.83 13.97
CA CYS A 60 -2.72 -3.77 15.42
C CYS A 60 -4.23 -3.85 15.69
N ASN A 61 -4.76 -2.91 16.48
CA ASN A 61 -6.19 -2.82 16.74
C ASN A 61 -6.93 -2.48 15.43
N PRO A 62 -8.03 -3.19 15.12
CA PRO A 62 -8.82 -2.91 13.93
C PRO A 62 -9.66 -1.65 14.13
N ALA A 63 -9.01 -0.50 14.19
CA ALA A 63 -9.65 0.79 14.42
C ALA A 63 -8.98 1.91 13.63
N ILE A 64 -9.79 2.78 13.05
CA ILE A 64 -9.39 3.99 12.36
C ILE A 64 -9.79 5.19 13.20
N GLY A 65 -8.89 6.16 13.35
CA GLY A 65 -9.12 7.40 14.10
C GLY A 65 -8.53 7.38 15.51
N GLY A 66 -9.09 8.20 16.38
CA GLY A 66 -8.56 8.53 17.70
C GLY A 66 -7.97 9.93 17.75
N ILE A 67 -7.46 10.35 18.92
CA ILE A 67 -6.90 11.70 19.11
C ILE A 67 -5.72 11.92 18.16
N GLY A 68 -5.71 13.03 17.45
CA GLY A 68 -4.73 13.34 16.40
C GLY A 68 -4.99 12.58 15.11
N LYS A 69 -5.17 11.26 15.17
CA LYS A 69 -5.36 10.40 14.00
C LYS A 69 -6.62 10.74 13.21
N SER A 70 -7.76 10.95 13.87
CA SER A 70 -9.02 11.29 13.17
C SER A 70 -8.97 12.65 12.49
N HIS A 71 -8.14 13.58 12.95
CA HIS A 71 -7.94 14.86 12.28
C HIS A 71 -7.26 14.64 10.92
N LEU A 72 -6.16 13.87 10.91
CA LEU A 72 -5.45 13.52 9.69
C LEU A 72 -6.33 12.69 8.72
N VAL A 73 -7.11 11.74 9.24
CA VAL A 73 -8.05 10.95 8.40
C VAL A 73 -9.02 11.87 7.68
N ARG A 74 -9.57 12.91 8.34
CA ARG A 74 -10.47 13.88 7.72
C ARG A 74 -9.79 14.73 6.65
N GLU A 75 -8.53 15.11 6.87
CA GLU A 75 -7.74 15.85 5.87
C GLU A 75 -7.49 14.98 4.64
N ILE A 76 -7.11 13.72 4.83
CA ILE A 76 -6.93 12.75 3.74
C ILE A 76 -8.25 12.51 3.00
N ASP A 77 -9.36 12.36 3.71
CA ASP A 77 -10.72 12.20 3.14
C ASP A 77 -11.12 13.39 2.30
N ALA A 78 -10.89 14.62 2.80
CA ALA A 78 -11.16 15.86 2.06
C ALA A 78 -10.36 15.97 0.75
N LEU A 79 -9.22 15.30 0.66
CA LEU A 79 -8.39 15.18 -0.55
C LEU A 79 -8.77 13.96 -1.42
N GLY A 80 -9.87 13.28 -1.10
CA GLY A 80 -10.34 12.10 -1.83
C GLY A 80 -9.65 10.79 -1.45
N GLY A 81 -9.11 10.68 -0.23
CA GLY A 81 -8.47 9.45 0.27
C GLY A 81 -9.46 8.31 0.49
N ALA A 82 -8.95 7.10 0.57
CA ALA A 82 -9.76 5.88 0.63
C ALA A 82 -10.05 5.39 2.07
N MET A 83 -9.19 5.77 3.03
CA MET A 83 -9.22 5.22 4.39
C MET A 83 -10.55 5.44 5.11
N ALA A 84 -11.13 6.65 5.03
CA ALA A 84 -12.41 6.96 5.68
C ALA A 84 -13.57 6.17 5.06
N HIS A 85 -13.65 6.13 3.74
CA HIS A 85 -14.66 5.33 3.02
C HIS A 85 -14.54 3.83 3.33
N ALA A 86 -13.33 3.29 3.41
CA ALA A 86 -13.12 1.90 3.78
C ALA A 86 -13.49 1.65 5.26
N ALA A 87 -13.23 2.62 6.14
CA ALA A 87 -13.64 2.54 7.55
C ALA A 87 -15.16 2.59 7.70
N ASP A 88 -15.86 3.36 6.88
CA ASP A 88 -17.33 3.38 6.88
C ASP A 88 -17.92 2.06 6.38
N LYS A 89 -17.33 1.44 5.35
CA LYS A 89 -17.78 0.15 4.83
C LYS A 89 -17.48 -1.04 5.77
N GLY A 90 -16.37 -0.99 6.49
CA GLY A 90 -15.95 -2.03 7.42
C GLY A 90 -16.24 -1.73 8.89
N GLY A 91 -16.85 -0.59 9.21
CA GLY A 91 -17.07 -0.14 10.57
C GLY A 91 -18.16 -0.92 11.30
N ILE A 92 -17.84 -1.37 12.51
CA ILE A 92 -18.75 -2.10 13.39
C ILE A 92 -19.16 -1.27 14.62
N GLN A 93 -18.37 -0.26 15.00
CA GLN A 93 -18.67 0.66 16.08
C GLN A 93 -18.03 2.02 15.81
N PHE A 94 -18.80 3.08 16.01
CA PHE A 94 -18.33 4.45 15.88
C PHE A 94 -18.50 5.19 17.21
N ARG A 95 -17.45 5.89 17.66
CA ARG A 95 -17.47 6.65 18.90
C ARG A 95 -16.81 8.01 18.74
N VAL A 96 -17.36 9.00 19.45
CA VAL A 96 -16.69 10.29 19.66
C VAL A 96 -15.95 10.22 21.00
N LEU A 97 -14.62 10.33 20.96
CA LEU A 97 -13.75 10.37 22.12
C LEU A 97 -13.68 11.80 22.64
N ASN A 98 -13.52 11.95 23.95
CA ASN A 98 -13.32 13.25 24.64
C ASN A 98 -14.39 14.30 24.32
N SER A 99 -15.64 13.89 24.12
CA SER A 99 -16.76 14.79 23.76
C SER A 99 -16.96 15.93 24.77
N ARG A 100 -16.56 15.74 26.04
CA ARG A 100 -16.67 16.71 27.15
C ARG A 100 -15.42 17.54 27.37
N LYS A 101 -14.29 17.28 26.67
CA LYS A 101 -12.99 17.91 26.93
C LYS A 101 -12.63 19.08 26.00
N GLY A 102 -13.52 19.42 25.10
CA GLY A 102 -13.31 20.52 24.16
C GLY A 102 -12.97 20.06 22.72
N PRO A 103 -13.10 20.95 21.73
CA PRO A 103 -13.00 20.60 20.32
C PRO A 103 -11.61 20.13 19.90
N ALA A 104 -10.53 20.67 20.46
CA ALA A 104 -9.15 20.32 20.06
C ALA A 104 -8.78 18.86 20.32
N VAL A 105 -9.38 18.21 21.30
CA VAL A 105 -9.14 16.81 21.65
C VAL A 105 -10.32 15.88 21.35
N ARG A 106 -11.41 16.46 20.82
CA ARG A 106 -12.56 15.69 20.38
C ARG A 106 -12.20 14.93 19.11
N ALA A 107 -12.30 13.62 19.14
CA ALA A 107 -11.85 12.74 18.07
C ALA A 107 -12.90 11.68 17.75
N THR A 108 -13.00 11.29 16.51
CA THR A 108 -13.80 10.12 16.08
C THR A 108 -12.91 8.87 16.06
N ARG A 109 -13.50 7.73 16.39
CA ARG A 109 -12.87 6.43 16.26
C ARG A 109 -13.88 5.42 15.72
N ALA A 110 -13.54 4.77 14.62
CA ALA A 110 -14.26 3.65 14.06
C ALA A 110 -13.55 2.35 14.43
N GLN A 111 -14.24 1.45 15.10
CA GLN A 111 -13.82 0.06 15.22
C GLN A 111 -14.27 -0.65 13.95
N ALA A 112 -13.39 -1.40 13.28
CA ALA A 112 -13.69 -1.98 11.98
C ALA A 112 -13.50 -3.51 11.98
N ASP A 113 -14.25 -4.19 11.15
CA ASP A 113 -13.95 -5.55 10.73
C ASP A 113 -12.74 -5.52 9.77
N ARG A 114 -11.70 -6.29 10.09
CA ARG A 114 -10.45 -6.31 9.31
C ARG A 114 -10.66 -6.83 7.89
N ALA A 115 -11.51 -7.83 7.73
CA ALA A 115 -11.74 -8.46 6.44
C ALA A 115 -12.51 -7.51 5.52
N LEU A 116 -13.57 -6.88 6.02
CA LEU A 116 -14.38 -5.92 5.27
C LEU A 116 -13.58 -4.66 4.91
N TYR A 117 -12.81 -4.11 5.86
CA TYR A 117 -11.94 -2.98 5.59
C TYR A 117 -10.91 -3.27 4.51
N LYS A 118 -10.20 -4.41 4.65
CA LYS A 118 -9.21 -4.86 3.66
C LYS A 118 -9.84 -5.08 2.28
N ALA A 119 -11.00 -5.71 2.21
CA ALA A 119 -11.73 -5.91 0.96
C ALA A 119 -12.12 -4.59 0.30
N ALA A 120 -12.56 -3.59 1.09
CA ALA A 120 -12.89 -2.26 0.58
C ALA A 120 -11.66 -1.53 0.01
N ILE A 121 -10.51 -1.58 0.69
CA ILE A 121 -9.25 -1.00 0.18
C ILE A 121 -8.82 -1.71 -1.09
N ARG A 122 -8.81 -3.05 -1.11
CA ARG A 122 -8.43 -3.83 -2.29
C ARG A 122 -9.29 -3.50 -3.51
N LEU A 123 -10.60 -3.48 -3.33
CA LEU A 123 -11.53 -3.13 -4.40
C LEU A 123 -11.27 -1.73 -4.96
N THR A 124 -10.97 -0.76 -4.10
CA THR A 124 -10.63 0.61 -4.52
C THR A 124 -9.35 0.64 -5.34
N LEU A 125 -8.30 -0.06 -4.89
CA LEU A 125 -7.01 -0.13 -5.60
C LEU A 125 -7.13 -0.81 -6.97
N GLU A 126 -7.81 -1.96 -7.03
CA GLU A 126 -7.95 -2.76 -8.26
C GLU A 126 -8.80 -2.06 -9.33
N ASN A 127 -9.71 -1.16 -8.92
CA ASN A 127 -10.55 -0.39 -9.85
C ASN A 127 -10.02 1.01 -10.15
N GLN A 128 -8.87 1.40 -9.60
CA GLN A 128 -8.31 2.73 -9.83
C GLN A 128 -7.65 2.81 -11.22
N PRO A 129 -8.13 3.66 -12.15
CA PRO A 129 -7.42 3.93 -13.40
C PRO A 129 -5.99 4.44 -13.15
N ASN A 130 -5.08 4.17 -14.07
CA ASN A 130 -3.66 4.55 -14.01
C ASN A 130 -2.86 3.89 -12.86
N LEU A 131 -3.41 2.90 -12.16
CA LEU A 131 -2.73 2.16 -11.10
C LEU A 131 -2.51 0.71 -11.50
N SER A 132 -1.25 0.30 -11.53
CA SER A 132 -0.84 -1.09 -11.65
C SER A 132 -0.38 -1.60 -10.28
N ILE A 133 -0.77 -2.84 -9.93
CA ILE A 133 -0.35 -3.48 -8.67
C ILE A 133 0.48 -4.70 -9.05
N PHE A 134 1.67 -4.82 -8.43
CA PHE A 134 2.55 -5.93 -8.68
C PHE A 134 3.05 -6.57 -7.39
N GLN A 135 2.89 -7.89 -7.28
CA GLN A 135 3.28 -8.61 -6.08
C GLN A 135 4.74 -9.04 -6.15
N GLN A 136 5.62 -8.21 -5.63
CA GLN A 136 7.04 -8.50 -5.40
C GLN A 136 7.57 -7.60 -4.27
N SER A 137 8.50 -8.15 -3.47
CA SER A 137 9.30 -7.35 -2.54
C SER A 137 10.34 -6.55 -3.32
N VAL A 138 10.58 -5.33 -2.89
CA VAL A 138 11.68 -4.49 -3.39
C VAL A 138 12.89 -4.67 -2.51
N ASP A 139 14.02 -5.00 -3.13
CA ASP A 139 15.29 -5.25 -2.43
C ASP A 139 16.29 -4.12 -2.62
N ASP A 140 16.22 -3.35 -3.73
CA ASP A 140 17.16 -2.27 -4.00
C ASP A 140 16.53 -1.14 -4.81
N LEU A 141 17.22 0.00 -4.86
CA LEU A 141 16.88 1.18 -5.66
C LEU A 141 17.84 1.30 -6.84
N ILE A 142 17.33 1.69 -8.00
CA ILE A 142 18.15 2.10 -9.14
C ILE A 142 18.54 3.57 -8.92
N ILE A 143 19.84 3.83 -8.83
CA ILE A 143 20.38 5.18 -8.62
C ILE A 143 21.29 5.53 -9.80
N GLU A 144 20.97 6.61 -10.49
CA GLU A 144 21.73 7.15 -11.61
C GLU A 144 22.03 8.63 -11.37
N SER A 145 23.29 8.98 -11.44
CA SER A 145 23.74 10.38 -11.22
C SER A 145 23.22 11.00 -9.91
N GLY A 146 23.15 10.20 -8.83
CA GLY A 146 22.69 10.65 -7.52
C GLY A 146 21.15 10.80 -7.38
N ARG A 147 20.39 10.33 -8.35
CA ARG A 147 18.92 10.34 -8.32
C ARG A 147 18.37 8.92 -8.36
N VAL A 148 17.28 8.67 -7.63
CA VAL A 148 16.54 7.41 -7.73
C VAL A 148 15.74 7.45 -9.04
N THR A 149 15.99 6.46 -9.90
CA THR A 149 15.34 6.31 -11.22
C THR A 149 14.52 5.02 -11.33
N GLY A 150 14.38 4.27 -10.23
CA GLY A 150 13.60 3.05 -10.22
C GLY A 150 13.92 2.14 -9.05
N VAL A 151 13.45 0.90 -9.17
CA VAL A 151 13.57 -0.12 -8.13
C VAL A 151 13.97 -1.48 -8.72
N ILE A 152 14.56 -2.32 -7.88
CA ILE A 152 14.89 -3.72 -8.19
C ILE A 152 14.15 -4.60 -7.20
N THR A 153 13.39 -5.55 -7.72
CA THR A 153 12.66 -6.52 -6.89
C THR A 153 13.57 -7.66 -6.43
N GLN A 154 13.10 -8.43 -5.47
CA GLN A 154 13.80 -9.61 -4.95
C GLN A 154 14.12 -10.65 -6.04
N MET A 155 13.29 -10.76 -7.08
CA MET A 155 13.53 -11.65 -8.23
C MET A 155 14.39 -11.00 -9.32
N GLY A 156 14.94 -9.80 -9.09
CA GLY A 156 15.80 -9.10 -10.03
C GLY A 156 15.06 -8.33 -11.14
N LEU A 157 13.73 -8.24 -11.09
CA LEU A 157 12.96 -7.41 -12.02
C LEU A 157 13.26 -5.93 -11.75
N ARG A 158 13.41 -5.17 -12.82
CA ARG A 158 13.71 -3.74 -12.78
C ARG A 158 12.49 -2.96 -13.25
N PHE A 159 12.07 -1.99 -12.47
CA PHE A 159 11.03 -1.03 -12.84
C PHE A 159 11.62 0.36 -12.80
N HIS A 160 11.49 1.09 -13.90
CA HIS A 160 11.95 2.48 -14.00
C HIS A 160 10.80 3.45 -13.72
N GLY A 161 11.12 4.56 -13.07
CA GLY A 161 10.12 5.58 -12.75
C GLY A 161 10.76 6.92 -12.39
N THR A 162 9.99 7.98 -12.63
CA THR A 162 10.43 9.35 -12.36
C THR A 162 10.53 9.62 -10.86
N THR A 163 9.64 9.02 -10.07
CA THR A 163 9.54 9.22 -8.62
C THR A 163 9.34 7.90 -7.90
N VAL A 164 10.02 7.71 -6.78
CA VAL A 164 9.86 6.53 -5.91
C VAL A 164 9.40 7.00 -4.53
N VAL A 165 8.28 6.44 -4.04
CA VAL A 165 7.71 6.71 -2.73
C VAL A 165 7.90 5.47 -1.85
N LEU A 166 8.70 5.61 -0.79
CA LEU A 166 9.02 4.53 0.14
C LEU A 166 8.04 4.53 1.33
N THR A 167 7.22 3.48 1.44
CA THR A 167 6.21 3.32 2.50
C THR A 167 6.30 1.96 3.20
N THR A 168 7.49 1.50 3.48
CA THR A 168 7.78 0.17 4.04
C THR A 168 7.33 0.00 5.51
N GLY A 169 6.98 1.09 6.19
CA GLY A 169 6.50 1.05 7.57
C GLY A 169 7.49 0.37 8.52
N THR A 170 7.03 -0.61 9.29
CA THR A 170 7.84 -1.36 10.26
C THR A 170 8.67 -2.48 9.65
N PHE A 171 8.63 -2.68 8.33
CA PHE A 171 9.33 -3.76 7.65
C PHE A 171 10.80 -3.44 7.35
N LEU A 172 11.15 -2.15 7.20
CA LEU A 172 12.51 -1.71 6.86
C LEU A 172 13.48 -2.02 8.01
N GLY A 173 14.32 -3.04 7.83
CA GLY A 173 15.21 -3.53 8.88
C GLY A 173 14.48 -4.02 10.13
N GLY A 174 13.24 -4.48 9.98
CA GLY A 174 12.32 -4.75 11.08
C GLY A 174 12.82 -5.82 12.05
N LYS A 175 12.60 -5.59 13.36
CA LYS A 175 12.82 -6.55 14.44
C LYS A 175 11.58 -6.68 15.30
N ILE A 176 11.23 -7.91 15.62
CA ILE A 176 10.16 -8.25 16.56
C ILE A 176 10.81 -8.57 17.91
N HIS A 177 10.33 -7.93 18.96
CA HIS A 177 10.78 -8.16 20.34
C HIS A 177 9.70 -8.92 21.12
N ILE A 178 10.11 -10.02 21.77
CA ILE A 178 9.27 -10.80 22.67
C ILE A 178 10.02 -10.90 24.00
N GLY A 179 9.70 -10.03 24.92
CA GLY A 179 10.49 -9.87 26.14
C GLY A 179 11.92 -9.40 25.83
N LEU A 180 12.92 -10.15 26.26
CA LEU A 180 14.34 -9.87 26.00
C LEU A 180 14.85 -10.50 24.69
N GLU A 181 14.11 -11.41 24.10
CA GLU A 181 14.44 -12.03 22.83
C GLU A 181 13.99 -11.17 21.65
N ASN A 182 14.74 -11.24 20.55
CA ASN A 182 14.36 -10.57 19.32
C ASN A 182 14.74 -11.40 18.10
N HIS A 183 13.97 -11.24 17.03
CA HIS A 183 14.22 -11.85 15.75
C HIS A 183 13.83 -10.91 14.61
N ALA A 184 14.41 -11.13 13.43
CA ALA A 184 14.10 -10.35 12.24
C ALA A 184 12.65 -10.61 11.80
N GLY A 185 11.87 -9.54 11.57
CA GLY A 185 10.50 -9.64 11.10
C GLY A 185 9.90 -8.26 10.88
N GLY A 186 9.08 -8.11 9.86
CA GLY A 186 8.36 -6.88 9.58
C GLY A 186 7.08 -6.77 10.41
N ARG A 187 6.38 -7.90 10.50
CA ARG A 187 5.16 -8.13 11.27
C ARG A 187 5.14 -9.62 11.63
N ALA A 188 4.34 -10.03 12.64
CA ALA A 188 4.20 -11.45 12.97
C ALA A 188 3.76 -12.26 11.74
N GLY A 189 4.60 -13.20 11.31
CA GLY A 189 4.40 -14.03 10.12
C GLY A 189 4.91 -13.44 8.79
N ASP A 190 5.36 -12.19 8.77
CA ASP A 190 5.88 -11.55 7.55
C ASP A 190 7.40 -11.28 7.66
N PRO A 191 8.16 -11.50 6.57
CA PRO A 191 9.59 -11.23 6.55
C PRO A 191 9.88 -9.72 6.60
N PRO A 192 11.04 -9.30 7.14
CA PRO A 192 11.49 -7.92 7.09
C PRO A 192 12.11 -7.58 5.74
N SER A 193 12.13 -6.31 5.37
CA SER A 193 12.90 -5.79 4.24
C SER A 193 14.31 -5.43 4.69
N ILE A 194 15.22 -6.40 4.65
CA ILE A 194 16.61 -6.22 5.11
C ILE A 194 17.50 -5.65 4.01
N SER A 195 17.39 -6.13 2.78
CA SER A 195 18.22 -5.69 1.65
C SER A 195 18.03 -4.20 1.42
N LEU A 196 16.80 -3.75 1.29
CA LEU A 196 16.47 -2.34 1.12
C LEU A 196 16.89 -1.45 2.30
N ALA A 197 16.93 -2.01 3.53
CA ALA A 197 17.35 -1.26 4.72
C ALA A 197 18.86 -1.01 4.77
N LYS A 198 19.67 -1.80 4.07
CA LYS A 198 21.13 -1.68 3.99
C LYS A 198 21.59 -0.74 2.87
N ARG A 199 20.66 -0.39 1.98
CA ARG A 199 20.88 0.51 0.84
C ARG A 199 20.97 1.95 1.29
#